data_797392b7704f2011eff9abfc1bf5585c
#
_entry.id   797392b7704f2011eff9abfc1bf5585c
#
_cell.length_a   1.000
_cell.length_b   1.000
_cell.length_c   1.000
_cell.angle_alpha   90.00
_cell.angle_beta   90.00
_cell.angle_gamma   90.00
#
_symmetry.space_group_name_H-M   'P 1'
#
loop_
_entity.id
_entity.type
_entity.pdbx_description
1 polymer ?
#
loop_
_entity_poly.entity_id
_entity_poly.type
_entity_poly.pdbx_seq_one_letter_code
_entity_poly.pdbx_strand_id
1 'polypeptide(L)'
;YEPFSKSECNRLIILEDKELKTNARKEVWEYIKSIISDCYITDPHIVGCLNCLVNIKTGKALQKTPGTILRNYIPVKYDPEALENDVLDTFMKNLFGDDREMHTFIYQIIAYGLWPDNHLQKFFILFGEGGNGKSTFLNLLKPFYGRENISILGLVKFGDDRYIGSLYGKMVNLGDDIEASALLE
;
A
#
# COMPACT_ATOMS: atom_id res chain seq x y z
N TYR A 1 5.55 11.52 1.48
CA TYR A 1 4.62 11.89 0.39
C TYR A 1 3.21 11.95 0.98
N GLU A 2 2.69 13.15 1.21
CA GLU A 2 1.28 13.34 1.56
C GLU A 2 0.49 13.51 0.26
N PRO A 3 -0.63 12.79 0.08
CA PRO A 3 -1.46 12.97 -1.09
C PRO A 3 -2.03 14.38 -1.11
N PHE A 4 -1.77 15.12 -2.19
CA PHE A 4 -2.27 16.48 -2.37
C PHE A 4 -3.79 16.44 -2.56
N SER A 5 -4.52 16.83 -1.53
CA SER A 5 -5.97 16.80 -1.50
C SER A 5 -6.58 18.17 -1.87
N LYS A 6 -7.88 18.17 -2.22
CA LYS A 6 -8.63 19.41 -2.44
C LYS A 6 -8.62 20.32 -1.20
N SER A 7 -8.62 19.74 0.01
CA SER A 7 -8.55 20.50 1.27
C SER A 7 -7.19 21.16 1.43
N GLU A 8 -6.11 20.46 1.09
CA GLU A 8 -4.75 20.99 1.13
C GLU A 8 -4.55 22.09 0.08
N CYS A 9 -5.05 21.88 -1.14
CA CYS A 9 -5.07 22.92 -2.16
C CYS A 9 -5.79 24.18 -1.67
N ASN A 10 -6.98 24.03 -1.10
CA ASN A 10 -7.71 25.18 -0.55
C ASN A 10 -6.94 25.87 0.59
N ARG A 11 -6.26 25.11 1.46
CA ARG A 11 -5.42 25.65 2.53
C ARG A 11 -4.28 26.50 1.97
N LEU A 12 -3.56 25.99 0.97
CA LEU A 12 -2.47 26.73 0.33
C LEU A 12 -2.96 28.00 -0.36
N ILE A 13 -4.07 27.92 -1.09
CA ILE A 13 -4.67 29.09 -1.75
C ILE A 13 -5.03 30.17 -0.71
N ILE A 14 -5.61 29.78 0.45
CA ILE A 14 -5.97 30.73 1.50
C ILE A 14 -4.73 31.38 2.15
N LEU A 15 -3.60 30.66 2.21
CA LEU A 15 -2.34 31.22 2.72
C LEU A 15 -1.76 32.28 1.78
N GLU A 16 -1.89 32.09 0.46
CA GLU A 16 -1.38 33.00 -0.55
C GLU A 16 -2.35 34.18 -0.79
N ASP A 17 -3.64 33.89 -0.93
CA ASP A 17 -4.68 34.90 -1.16
C ASP A 17 -5.95 34.58 -0.38
N LYS A 18 -6.14 35.30 0.75
CA LYS A 18 -7.31 35.15 1.63
C LYS A 18 -8.60 35.65 0.99
N GLU A 19 -8.52 36.56 0.03
CA GLU A 19 -9.68 37.21 -0.60
C GLU A 19 -10.21 36.41 -1.80
N LEU A 20 -9.51 35.38 -2.25
CA LEU A 20 -9.93 34.58 -3.39
C LEU A 20 -11.28 33.90 -3.12
N LYS A 21 -12.28 34.20 -3.96
CA LYS A 21 -13.63 33.68 -3.82
C LYS A 21 -13.69 32.18 -4.03
N THR A 22 -14.68 31.53 -3.41
CA THR A 22 -14.86 30.07 -3.44
C THR A 22 -14.92 29.49 -4.86
N ASN A 23 -15.52 30.21 -5.81
CA ASN A 23 -15.60 29.75 -7.20
C ASN A 23 -14.22 29.73 -7.87
N ALA A 24 -13.43 30.79 -7.68
CA ALA A 24 -12.06 30.84 -8.20
C ALA A 24 -11.17 29.74 -7.60
N ARG A 25 -11.35 29.42 -6.31
CA ARG A 25 -10.64 28.26 -5.71
C ARG A 25 -11.04 26.93 -6.33
N LYS A 26 -12.30 26.76 -6.72
CA LYS A 26 -12.75 25.57 -7.47
C LYS A 26 -12.11 25.51 -8.85
N GLU A 27 -12.04 26.64 -9.55
CA GLU A 27 -11.39 26.73 -10.87
C GLU A 27 -9.90 26.38 -10.79
N VAL A 28 -9.18 26.89 -9.80
CA VAL A 28 -7.78 26.52 -9.54
C VAL A 28 -7.65 25.02 -9.33
N TRP A 29 -8.53 24.42 -8.55
CA TRP A 29 -8.50 22.96 -8.32
C TRP A 29 -8.76 22.17 -9.61
N GLU A 30 -9.75 22.56 -10.41
CA GLU A 30 -10.02 21.89 -11.70
C GLU A 30 -8.87 22.11 -12.71
N TYR A 31 -8.25 23.29 -12.71
CA TYR A 31 -7.05 23.54 -13.48
C TYR A 31 -5.87 22.67 -13.07
N ILE A 32 -5.61 22.54 -11.76
CA ILE A 32 -4.58 21.63 -11.24
C ILE A 32 -4.85 20.20 -11.66
N LYS A 33 -6.09 19.73 -11.58
CA LYS A 33 -6.46 18.40 -12.05
C LYS A 33 -6.20 18.20 -13.54
N SER A 34 -6.49 19.21 -14.36
CA SER A 34 -6.27 19.13 -15.82
C SER A 34 -4.77 19.01 -16.14
N ILE A 35 -3.92 19.74 -15.43
CA ILE A 35 -2.46 19.65 -15.58
C ILE A 35 -1.94 18.28 -15.08
N ILE A 36 -2.46 17.78 -13.96
CA ILE A 36 -2.03 16.50 -13.40
C ILE A 36 -2.42 15.34 -14.32
N SER A 37 -3.53 15.44 -15.07
CA SER A 37 -3.92 14.41 -16.03
C SER A 37 -2.92 14.23 -17.17
N ASP A 38 -2.12 15.26 -17.47
CA ASP A 38 -1.06 15.23 -18.48
C ASP A 38 0.31 14.82 -17.89
N CYS A 39 0.39 14.66 -16.58
CA CYS A 39 1.63 14.22 -15.95
C CYS A 39 1.85 12.72 -16.18
N TYR A 40 3.03 12.37 -16.66
CA TYR A 40 3.43 10.99 -16.88
C TYR A 40 3.32 10.17 -15.59
N ILE A 41 2.41 9.21 -15.60
CA ILE A 41 2.36 8.20 -14.54
C ILE A 41 3.64 7.38 -14.67
N THR A 42 4.44 7.37 -13.63
CA THR A 42 5.64 6.55 -13.53
C THR A 42 5.30 5.08 -13.80
N ASP A 43 6.24 4.31 -14.32
CA ASP A 43 6.10 2.86 -14.45
C ASP A 43 5.45 2.30 -13.18
N PRO A 44 4.32 1.59 -13.27
CA PRO A 44 3.58 1.09 -12.12
C PRO A 44 4.40 0.15 -11.22
N HIS A 45 5.54 -0.37 -11.73
CA HIS A 45 6.49 -1.17 -10.97
C HIS A 45 7.53 -0.34 -10.19
N ILE A 46 7.38 0.97 -10.16
CA ILE A 46 8.18 1.84 -9.31
C ILE A 46 7.40 2.16 -8.04
N VAL A 47 7.95 1.78 -6.91
CA VAL A 47 7.41 2.05 -5.58
C VAL A 47 8.27 3.11 -4.91
N GLY A 48 7.61 4.13 -4.33
CA GLY A 48 8.29 5.14 -3.51
C GLY A 48 8.59 4.59 -2.12
N CYS A 49 9.81 4.81 -1.66
CA CYS A 49 10.24 4.60 -0.28
C CYS A 49 10.58 5.94 0.38
N LEU A 50 10.83 5.96 1.68
CA LEU A 50 11.21 7.20 2.39
C LEU A 50 12.46 7.86 1.78
N ASN A 51 13.45 7.11 1.38
CA ASN A 51 14.75 7.58 0.91
C ASN A 51 14.97 7.53 -0.60
N CYS A 52 14.25 6.69 -1.34
CA CYS A 52 14.48 6.50 -2.79
C CYS A 52 13.21 6.01 -3.48
N LEU A 53 13.30 5.77 -4.78
CA LEU A 53 12.34 4.96 -5.55
C LEU A 53 12.95 3.58 -5.76
N VAL A 54 12.13 2.55 -5.82
CA VAL A 54 12.59 1.19 -6.07
C VAL A 54 11.82 0.62 -7.25
N ASN A 55 12.55 0.14 -8.25
CA ASN A 55 11.96 -0.66 -9.30
C ASN A 55 11.84 -2.10 -8.80
N ILE A 56 10.63 -2.55 -8.52
CA ILE A 56 10.38 -3.87 -7.91
C ILE A 56 10.70 -5.05 -8.83
N LYS A 57 10.78 -4.85 -10.15
CA LYS A 57 11.22 -5.90 -11.10
C LYS A 57 12.70 -6.17 -11.00
N THR A 58 13.50 -5.14 -10.76
CA THR A 58 14.97 -5.23 -10.82
C THR A 58 15.65 -5.10 -9.47
N GLY A 59 14.91 -4.70 -8.43
CA GLY A 59 15.47 -4.37 -7.11
C GLY A 59 16.33 -3.11 -7.08
N LYS A 60 16.43 -2.37 -8.20
CA LYS A 60 17.31 -1.20 -8.28
C LYS A 60 16.68 0.03 -7.64
N ALA A 61 17.47 0.69 -6.81
CA ALA A 61 17.14 2.01 -6.29
C ALA A 61 17.32 3.08 -7.37
N LEU A 62 16.37 4.02 -7.41
CA LEU A 62 16.37 5.17 -8.30
C LEU A 62 16.26 6.45 -7.46
N GLN A 63 16.84 7.53 -7.94
CA GLN A 63 16.70 8.83 -7.28
C GLN A 63 15.29 9.39 -7.48
N LYS A 64 14.79 10.07 -6.45
CA LYS A 64 13.58 10.87 -6.57
C LYS A 64 13.88 12.10 -7.40
N THR A 65 13.14 12.30 -8.48
CA THR A 65 13.23 13.52 -9.29
C THR A 65 11.96 14.35 -9.13
N PRO A 66 12.06 15.69 -9.11
CA PRO A 66 10.89 16.56 -9.16
C PRO A 66 10.02 16.20 -10.39
N GLY A 67 8.71 16.13 -10.18
CA GLY A 67 7.77 15.74 -11.25
C GLY A 67 7.51 14.25 -11.41
N THR A 68 8.19 13.40 -10.64
CA THR A 68 7.84 11.97 -10.59
C THR A 68 6.54 11.76 -9.82
N ILE A 69 5.49 11.36 -10.52
CA ILE A 69 4.22 10.99 -9.90
C ILE A 69 4.20 9.49 -9.64
N LEU A 70 4.05 9.14 -8.38
CA LEU A 70 4.01 7.75 -7.94
C LEU A 70 2.58 7.33 -7.64
N ARG A 71 2.21 6.13 -8.05
CA ARG A 71 0.97 5.50 -7.61
C ARG A 71 1.08 4.95 -6.20
N ASN A 72 2.23 4.36 -5.90
CA ASN A 72 2.45 3.59 -4.69
C ASN A 72 3.65 4.14 -3.93
N TYR A 73 3.46 4.34 -2.63
CA TYR A 73 4.49 4.79 -1.72
C TYR A 73 4.36 4.03 -0.41
N ILE A 74 5.44 3.42 0.05
CA ILE A 74 5.48 2.74 1.33
C ILE A 74 6.35 3.52 2.32
N PRO A 75 5.95 3.62 3.60
CA PRO A 75 6.63 4.45 4.58
C PRO A 75 7.85 3.76 5.21
N VAL A 76 8.65 3.10 4.38
CA VAL A 76 9.87 2.39 4.80
C VAL A 76 11.08 2.94 4.08
N LYS A 77 12.26 2.80 4.68
CA LYS A 77 13.54 3.04 4.00
C LYS A 77 13.95 1.78 3.27
N TYR A 78 14.39 1.94 2.04
CA TYR A 78 15.00 0.86 1.30
C TYR A 78 16.51 0.88 1.51
N ASP A 79 17.05 -0.26 1.89
CA ASP A 79 18.48 -0.48 2.06
C ASP A 79 18.84 -1.81 1.36
N PRO A 80 19.55 -1.76 0.22
CA PRO A 80 19.94 -2.98 -0.51
C PRO A 80 20.99 -3.81 0.24
N GLU A 81 21.68 -3.20 1.21
CA GLU A 81 22.69 -3.88 2.05
C GLU A 81 22.10 -4.37 3.38
N ALA A 82 20.78 -4.16 3.60
CA ALA A 82 20.13 -4.67 4.79
C ALA A 82 20.24 -6.19 4.84
N LEU A 83 20.99 -6.64 5.81
CA LEU A 83 21.18 -8.04 6.10
C LEU A 83 20.12 -8.54 7.09
N GLU A 84 20.30 -9.74 7.58
CA GLU A 84 19.45 -10.40 8.54
C GLU A 84 19.09 -9.51 9.75
N ASN A 85 17.86 -9.65 10.22
CA ASN A 85 17.37 -8.97 11.41
C ASN A 85 16.94 -10.04 12.44
N ASP A 86 17.73 -10.23 13.49
CA ASP A 86 17.49 -11.27 14.50
C ASP A 86 16.08 -11.26 15.09
N VAL A 87 15.47 -10.08 15.25
CA VAL A 87 14.11 -9.96 15.78
C VAL A 87 13.08 -10.48 14.78
N LEU A 88 13.22 -10.08 13.51
CA LEU A 88 12.33 -10.53 12.44
C LEU A 88 12.52 -12.02 12.18
N ASP A 89 13.74 -12.50 12.15
CA ASP A 89 14.08 -13.91 11.92
C ASP A 89 13.54 -14.78 13.04
N THR A 90 13.70 -14.34 14.29
CA THR A 90 13.12 -15.03 15.45
C THR A 90 11.58 -15.06 15.39
N PHE A 91 10.97 -13.92 15.00
CA PHE A 91 9.53 -13.86 14.81
C PHE A 91 9.04 -14.80 13.72
N MET A 92 9.72 -14.82 12.57
CA MET A 92 9.40 -15.70 11.43
C MET A 92 9.54 -17.18 11.81
N LYS A 93 10.61 -17.53 12.52
CA LYS A 93 10.80 -18.90 13.06
C LYS A 93 9.72 -19.32 14.03
N ASN A 94 9.34 -18.44 14.95
CA ASN A 94 8.28 -18.73 15.93
C ASN A 94 6.91 -18.91 15.26
N LEU A 95 6.65 -18.22 14.15
CA LEU A 95 5.37 -18.23 13.47
C LEU A 95 5.25 -19.35 12.42
N PHE A 96 6.33 -19.61 11.68
CA PHE A 96 6.35 -20.49 10.52
C PHE A 96 7.34 -21.66 10.64
N GLY A 97 8.00 -21.81 11.80
CA GLY A 97 9.03 -22.83 12.03
C GLY A 97 10.38 -22.48 11.37
N ASP A 98 11.29 -23.45 11.36
CA ASP A 98 12.63 -23.30 10.76
C ASP A 98 12.68 -23.62 9.25
N ASP A 99 11.53 -23.72 8.59
CA ASP A 99 11.42 -24.01 7.16
C ASP A 99 11.78 -22.78 6.31
N ARG A 100 12.95 -22.82 5.69
CA ARG A 100 13.45 -21.74 4.82
C ARG A 100 12.60 -21.52 3.57
N GLU A 101 12.00 -22.58 3.02
CA GLU A 101 11.13 -22.46 1.85
C GLU A 101 9.85 -21.71 2.24
N MET A 102 9.29 -22.02 3.42
CA MET A 102 8.14 -21.31 3.96
C MET A 102 8.47 -19.82 4.21
N HIS A 103 9.63 -19.51 4.81
CA HIS A 103 10.04 -18.11 4.99
C HIS A 103 10.14 -17.37 3.65
N THR A 104 10.80 -17.99 2.66
CA THR A 104 10.90 -17.44 1.31
C THR A 104 9.52 -17.19 0.70
N PHE A 105 8.61 -18.15 0.83
CA PHE A 105 7.24 -18.03 0.34
C PHE A 105 6.48 -16.87 1.01
N ILE A 106 6.62 -16.69 2.31
CA ILE A 106 6.00 -15.56 3.03
C ILE A 106 6.56 -14.22 2.54
N TYR A 107 7.87 -14.10 2.33
CA TYR A 107 8.45 -12.89 1.75
C TYR A 107 7.97 -12.64 0.32
N GLN A 108 7.77 -13.70 -0.48
CA GLN A 108 7.17 -13.56 -1.82
C GLN A 108 5.72 -13.07 -1.76
N ILE A 109 4.91 -13.54 -0.80
CA ILE A 109 3.55 -13.03 -0.57
C ILE A 109 3.57 -11.54 -0.24
N ILE A 110 4.47 -11.12 0.65
CA ILE A 110 4.63 -9.71 1.01
C ILE A 110 5.08 -8.90 -0.22
N ALA A 111 6.06 -9.37 -0.97
CA ALA A 111 6.53 -8.72 -2.19
C ALA A 111 5.43 -8.64 -3.27
N TYR A 112 4.58 -9.66 -3.38
CA TYR A 112 3.45 -9.68 -4.31
C TYR A 112 2.46 -8.55 -4.04
N GLY A 113 2.25 -8.16 -2.79
CA GLY A 113 1.43 -6.99 -2.46
C GLY A 113 1.98 -5.65 -2.93
N LEU A 114 3.26 -5.58 -3.33
CA LEU A 114 3.86 -4.40 -3.99
C LEU A 114 3.63 -4.39 -5.50
N TRP A 115 3.21 -5.53 -6.08
CA TRP A 115 3.01 -5.65 -7.51
C TRP A 115 1.75 -4.89 -7.96
N PRO A 116 1.79 -4.18 -9.09
CA PRO A 116 0.71 -3.25 -9.48
C PRO A 116 -0.56 -3.92 -10.00
N ASP A 117 -0.52 -5.22 -10.22
CA ASP A 117 -1.64 -6.00 -10.72
C ASP A 117 -1.78 -7.35 -9.99
N ASN A 118 -2.90 -8.02 -10.21
CA ASN A 118 -3.19 -9.35 -9.65
C ASN A 118 -3.02 -10.45 -10.73
N HIS A 119 -1.88 -10.43 -11.45
CA HIS A 119 -1.64 -11.35 -12.57
C HIS A 119 -1.64 -12.84 -12.16
N LEU A 120 -1.31 -13.16 -10.92
CA LEU A 120 -1.38 -14.52 -10.40
C LEU A 120 -2.81 -14.94 -10.04
N GLN A 121 -3.74 -13.99 -9.90
CA GLN A 121 -5.13 -14.22 -9.48
C GLN A 121 -5.21 -15.06 -8.20
N LYS A 122 -4.39 -14.74 -7.21
CA LYS A 122 -4.28 -15.46 -5.94
C LYS A 122 -4.65 -14.56 -4.77
N PHE A 123 -5.21 -15.19 -3.76
CA PHE A 123 -5.33 -14.65 -2.41
C PHE A 123 -4.78 -15.66 -1.42
N PHE A 124 -4.48 -15.21 -0.20
CA PHE A 124 -3.82 -16.03 0.81
C PHE A 124 -4.67 -16.06 2.07
N ILE A 125 -4.83 -17.24 2.64
CA ILE A 125 -5.53 -17.43 3.90
C ILE A 125 -4.54 -17.89 4.96
N LEU A 126 -4.47 -17.13 6.06
CA LEU A 126 -3.73 -17.53 7.24
C LEU A 126 -4.61 -18.44 8.09
N PHE A 127 -4.29 -19.73 8.10
CA PHE A 127 -5.01 -20.73 8.86
C PHE A 127 -4.22 -21.14 10.10
N GLY A 128 -4.91 -21.44 11.19
CA GLY A 128 -4.30 -21.95 12.43
C GLY A 128 -5.18 -21.69 13.65
N GLU A 129 -4.88 -22.36 14.73
CA GLU A 129 -5.56 -22.22 16.02
C GLU A 129 -5.43 -20.82 16.60
N GLY A 130 -6.27 -20.45 17.59
CA GLY A 130 -6.21 -19.16 18.25
C GLY A 130 -4.87 -18.92 18.96
N GLY A 131 -4.45 -17.65 19.07
CA GLY A 131 -3.26 -17.26 19.81
C GLY A 131 -1.91 -17.56 19.16
N ASN A 132 -1.87 -18.01 17.91
CA ASN A 132 -0.65 -18.41 17.19
C ASN A 132 0.02 -17.31 16.34
N GLY A 133 -0.27 -16.03 16.59
CA GLY A 133 0.44 -14.91 15.98
C GLY A 133 -0.06 -14.41 14.62
N LYS A 134 -1.16 -14.94 14.05
CA LYS A 134 -1.74 -14.46 12.78
C LYS A 134 -1.99 -12.96 12.78
N SER A 135 -2.68 -12.46 13.79
CA SER A 135 -2.97 -11.03 13.93
C SER A 135 -1.71 -10.19 14.12
N THR A 136 -0.69 -10.74 14.81
CA THR A 136 0.60 -10.08 14.98
C THR A 136 1.31 -9.94 13.63
N PHE A 137 1.25 -10.99 12.79
CA PHE A 137 1.79 -10.94 11.43
C PHE A 137 1.08 -9.88 10.57
N LEU A 138 -0.26 -9.86 10.55
CA LEU A 138 -1.01 -8.84 9.84
C LEU A 138 -0.71 -7.42 10.36
N ASN A 139 -0.51 -7.27 11.67
CA ASN A 139 -0.14 -5.99 12.28
C ASN A 139 1.28 -5.56 11.91
N LEU A 140 2.21 -6.49 11.62
CA LEU A 140 3.52 -6.19 11.08
C LEU A 140 3.44 -5.65 9.64
N LEU A 141 2.53 -6.16 8.84
CA LEU A 141 2.34 -5.71 7.44
C LEU A 141 1.76 -4.30 7.33
N LYS A 142 0.95 -3.88 8.31
CA LYS A 142 0.31 -2.55 8.29
C LYS A 142 1.31 -1.39 8.22
N PRO A 143 2.34 -1.30 9.07
CA PRO A 143 3.35 -0.24 8.96
C PRO A 143 4.25 -0.41 7.73
N PHE A 144 4.45 -1.63 7.23
CA PHE A 144 5.24 -1.87 6.02
C PHE A 144 4.58 -1.26 4.78
N TYR A 145 3.32 -1.60 4.51
CA TYR A 145 2.61 -1.02 3.36
C TYR A 145 2.19 0.43 3.60
N GLY A 146 1.93 0.82 4.86
CA GLY A 146 1.32 2.10 5.21
C GLY A 146 -0.21 2.05 5.14
N ARG A 147 -0.86 2.75 6.06
CA ARG A 147 -2.34 2.74 6.19
C ARG A 147 -3.07 3.15 4.92
N GLU A 148 -2.49 4.07 4.17
CA GLU A 148 -3.09 4.61 2.94
C GLU A 148 -3.21 3.55 1.84
N ASN A 149 -2.35 2.53 1.86
CA ASN A 149 -2.28 1.48 0.85
C ASN A 149 -3.03 0.20 1.24
N ILE A 150 -3.67 0.20 2.40
CA ILE A 150 -4.35 -0.99 2.92
C ILE A 150 -5.86 -0.78 2.93
N SER A 151 -6.59 -1.81 2.54
CA SER A 151 -8.00 -2.00 2.84
C SER A 151 -8.16 -3.10 3.89
N ILE A 152 -9.25 -3.05 4.66
CA ILE A 152 -9.61 -4.07 5.67
C ILE A 152 -11.04 -4.52 5.37
N LEU A 153 -11.26 -5.05 4.19
CA LEU A 153 -12.57 -5.51 3.77
C LEU A 153 -12.69 -7.01 4.03
N GLY A 154 -13.65 -7.39 4.86
CA GLY A 154 -13.96 -8.80 5.11
C GLY A 154 -14.55 -9.47 3.87
N LEU A 155 -14.33 -10.78 3.72
CA LEU A 155 -14.68 -11.54 2.51
C LEU A 155 -16.17 -11.42 2.14
N VAL A 156 -17.06 -11.50 3.10
CA VAL A 156 -18.53 -11.37 2.91
C VAL A 156 -18.92 -10.05 2.22
N LYS A 157 -18.16 -8.99 2.42
CA LYS A 157 -18.46 -7.67 1.86
C LYS A 157 -18.02 -7.49 0.42
N PHE A 158 -17.28 -8.43 -0.16
CA PHE A 158 -16.87 -8.37 -1.56
C PHE A 158 -18.06 -8.48 -2.55
N GLY A 159 -19.17 -9.05 -2.13
CA GLY A 159 -20.40 -9.10 -2.94
C GLY A 159 -21.23 -7.81 -2.93
N ASP A 160 -20.82 -6.77 -2.21
CA ASP A 160 -21.58 -5.53 -2.06
C ASP A 160 -20.82 -4.34 -2.65
N ASP A 161 -21.32 -3.79 -3.74
CA ASP A 161 -20.72 -2.68 -4.49
C ASP A 161 -20.44 -1.44 -3.62
N ARG A 162 -21.18 -1.25 -2.54
CA ARG A 162 -20.98 -0.12 -1.60
C ARG A 162 -19.62 -0.19 -0.91
N TYR A 163 -19.08 -1.40 -0.72
CA TYR A 163 -17.82 -1.61 -0.01
C TYR A 163 -16.63 -1.82 -0.96
N ILE A 164 -16.85 -2.33 -2.17
CA ILE A 164 -15.79 -2.58 -3.16
C ILE A 164 -15.00 -1.29 -3.48
N GLY A 165 -15.66 -0.14 -3.49
CA GLY A 165 -14.98 1.15 -3.67
C GLY A 165 -13.84 1.42 -2.69
N SER A 166 -13.85 0.79 -1.50
CA SER A 166 -12.77 0.91 -0.52
C SER A 166 -11.46 0.23 -0.93
N LEU A 167 -11.50 -0.66 -1.93
CA LEU A 167 -10.33 -1.33 -2.48
C LEU A 167 -9.60 -0.47 -3.52
N TYR A 168 -10.28 0.52 -4.08
CA TYR A 168 -9.71 1.37 -5.11
C TYR A 168 -8.47 2.13 -4.61
N GLY A 169 -7.37 2.04 -5.35
CA GLY A 169 -6.11 2.68 -5.00
C GLY A 169 -5.36 2.04 -3.84
N LYS A 170 -5.77 0.85 -3.38
CA LYS A 170 -5.09 0.10 -2.33
C LYS A 170 -4.14 -0.93 -2.94
N MET A 171 -3.01 -1.16 -2.28
CA MET A 171 -2.03 -2.17 -2.68
C MET A 171 -2.45 -3.55 -2.21
N VAL A 172 -2.98 -3.64 -0.99
CA VAL A 172 -3.37 -4.90 -0.37
C VAL A 172 -4.70 -4.76 0.38
N ASN A 173 -5.46 -5.84 0.44
CA ASN A 173 -6.54 -5.99 1.39
C ASN A 173 -6.10 -6.99 2.47
N LEU A 174 -6.02 -6.52 3.70
CA LEU A 174 -5.73 -7.35 4.88
C LEU A 174 -7.06 -7.62 5.58
N GLY A 175 -7.81 -8.59 5.06
CA GLY A 175 -9.10 -9.00 5.64
C GLY A 175 -8.93 -9.51 7.06
N ASP A 176 -9.93 -9.24 7.88
CA ASP A 176 -10.04 -9.76 9.25
C ASP A 176 -10.57 -11.21 9.23
N ASP A 177 -10.90 -11.75 10.40
CA ASP A 177 -11.36 -13.14 10.55
C ASP A 177 -12.45 -13.48 9.53
N ILE A 178 -12.30 -14.66 8.91
CA ILE A 178 -13.29 -15.21 8.00
C ILE A 178 -14.31 -16.02 8.84
N GLU A 179 -15.53 -15.54 8.87
CA GLU A 179 -16.62 -16.30 9.49
C GLU A 179 -16.86 -17.62 8.71
N ALA A 180 -17.07 -18.71 9.42
CA ALA A 180 -17.28 -20.03 8.82
C ALA A 180 -18.45 -20.04 7.82
N SER A 181 -19.46 -19.19 8.04
CA SER A 181 -20.59 -18.98 7.12
C SER A 181 -20.19 -18.44 5.76
N ALA A 182 -19.12 -17.63 5.69
CA ALA A 182 -18.65 -17.01 4.46
C ALA A 182 -17.93 -18.00 3.51
N LEU A 183 -17.60 -19.20 3.98
CA LEU A 183 -16.94 -20.24 3.19
C LEU A 183 -17.93 -21.26 2.61
N LEU A 184 -19.23 -21.15 2.93
CA LEU A 184 -20.27 -22.11 2.54
C LEU A 184 -21.24 -21.58 1.47
N GLU A 185 -21.09 -20.33 1.05
CA GLU A 185 -21.78 -19.69 -0.08
C GLU A 185 -20.86 -19.58 -1.31
#